data_0207b2b1c4c8b1afdd8505c7b21d3958
#
_entry.id   0207b2b1c4c8b1afdd8505c7b21d3958
#
_cell.length_a   1.000
_cell.length_b   1.000
_cell.length_c   1.000
_cell.angle_alpha   90.00
_cell.angle_beta   90.00
_cell.angle_gamma   90.00
#
_symmetry.space_group_name_H-M   'P 1'
#
loop_
_entity.id
_entity.type
_entity.pdbx_description
1 polymer ?
#
loop_
_entity_poly.entity_id
_entity_poly.type
_entity_poly.pdbx_seq_one_letter_code
_entity_poly.pdbx_strand_id
1 'polypeptide(L)'
;MIMRKFNWKKSVAIALSTVCMVGALAGCGSSSSDNGNDSAKAEKLNGSITAAGSSALKPLVDDAADLFNEKYPDVNITIDAGGSGEGLKQVSEGTVNIGNSDVEAAEKLDATKASALVDHKVCVVTMAPIVNKDVTASGVKNLTKAQLTDIFTGKITNWKEVGGADEAIVLITRPESSGTRATFKKYALDGASEASNKSMETDDSGVLLQNVK
;
A
#
# COMPACT_ATOMS: atom_id res chain seq x y z
N MET A 1 0.39 1.00 -4.86
CA MET A 1 1.11 2.25 -4.59
C MET A 1 0.58 3.31 -5.54
N ILE A 2 0.01 4.40 -5.01
CA ILE A 2 -0.68 5.43 -5.81
C ILE A 2 -0.07 6.79 -5.48
N MET A 3 0.32 7.54 -6.51
CA MET A 3 0.93 8.86 -6.39
C MET A 3 0.04 9.95 -7.02
N ARG A 4 0.09 11.15 -6.49
CA ARG A 4 -0.62 12.31 -7.05
C ARG A 4 0.10 12.86 -8.27
N LYS A 5 -0.64 13.19 -9.36
CA LYS A 5 -0.10 13.85 -10.54
C LYS A 5 0.42 15.25 -10.19
N PHE A 6 1.72 15.44 -10.26
CA PHE A 6 2.32 16.76 -10.05
C PHE A 6 2.34 17.54 -11.37
N ASN A 7 1.66 18.68 -11.43
CA ASN A 7 1.55 19.50 -12.62
C ASN A 7 2.78 20.41 -12.75
N TRP A 8 3.84 19.91 -13.37
CA TRP A 8 5.09 20.66 -13.63
C TRP A 8 4.92 21.87 -14.55
N LYS A 9 3.84 21.96 -15.33
CA LYS A 9 3.69 22.98 -16.39
C LYS A 9 3.33 24.39 -15.91
N LYS A 10 3.12 24.64 -14.62
CA LYS A 10 2.71 25.95 -14.11
C LYS A 10 3.77 26.76 -13.34
N SER A 11 4.99 26.25 -13.18
CA SER A 11 6.04 26.92 -12.40
C SER A 11 7.21 27.47 -13.22
N VAL A 12 7.12 27.50 -14.55
CA VAL A 12 8.17 28.03 -15.43
C VAL A 12 7.66 29.25 -16.20
N ALA A 13 7.17 30.22 -15.46
CA ALA A 13 6.88 31.54 -16.04
C ALA A 13 6.96 32.58 -14.93
N ILE A 14 8.15 33.02 -14.59
CA ILE A 14 8.53 34.35 -14.06
C ILE A 14 10.01 34.26 -13.66
N ALA A 15 10.87 34.72 -14.53
CA ALA A 15 12.12 35.44 -14.32
C ALA A 15 12.96 35.41 -15.59
N LEU A 16 12.60 36.25 -16.55
CA LEU A 16 13.51 36.72 -17.60
C LEU A 16 13.45 38.23 -17.63
N SER A 17 14.33 38.85 -16.88
CA SER A 17 14.69 40.25 -17.19
C SER A 17 16.10 40.55 -16.64
N THR A 18 16.98 40.82 -17.59
CA THR A 18 18.09 41.80 -17.56
C THR A 18 19.30 41.50 -16.67
N VAL A 19 20.48 41.25 -17.27
CA VAL A 19 21.49 42.30 -17.51
C VAL A 19 22.63 41.71 -18.39
N CYS A 20 22.85 42.31 -19.55
CA CYS A 20 24.08 42.18 -20.32
C CYS A 20 25.19 43.00 -19.65
N MET A 21 26.41 42.47 -19.54
CA MET A 21 27.67 43.23 -19.75
C MET A 21 28.85 42.30 -20.01
N VAL A 22 29.33 42.42 -21.14
CA VAL A 22 30.64 42.41 -21.80
C VAL A 22 31.86 42.16 -20.93
N GLY A 23 32.70 41.21 -21.37
CA GLY A 23 34.06 41.00 -20.90
C GLY A 23 34.76 39.91 -21.68
N ALA A 24 35.30 40.25 -22.84
CA ALA A 24 36.18 39.35 -23.61
C ALA A 24 37.57 39.39 -23.00
N LEU A 25 38.18 38.21 -22.77
CA LEU A 25 39.64 38.05 -22.81
C LEU A 25 39.99 36.62 -23.26
N ALA A 26 40.73 36.59 -24.30
CA ALA A 26 41.29 35.41 -24.94
C ALA A 26 42.37 34.75 -24.04
N GLY A 27 42.42 33.42 -24.05
CA GLY A 27 43.50 32.65 -23.47
C GLY A 27 43.53 31.28 -24.13
N CYS A 28 44.36 31.12 -25.17
CA CYS A 28 44.76 29.81 -25.73
C CYS A 28 45.60 29.05 -24.74
N GLY A 29 45.43 27.72 -24.68
CA GLY A 29 46.44 26.86 -24.08
C GLY A 29 45.98 25.43 -23.77
N SER A 30 46.46 24.50 -24.61
CA SER A 30 46.78 23.08 -24.32
C SER A 30 45.64 22.05 -24.23
N SER A 31 45.58 21.27 -25.28
CA SER A 31 45.06 19.91 -25.37
C SER A 31 45.66 19.01 -24.28
N SER A 32 44.82 18.55 -23.37
CA SER A 32 45.07 17.35 -22.58
C SER A 32 43.89 16.42 -22.81
N SER A 33 44.15 15.28 -23.41
CA SER A 33 43.25 14.14 -23.52
C SER A 33 42.96 13.66 -22.11
N ASP A 34 41.88 14.06 -21.54
CA ASP A 34 41.39 13.50 -20.27
C ASP A 34 40.39 12.41 -20.60
N ASN A 35 40.80 11.21 -20.31
CA ASN A 35 40.00 10.00 -20.39
C ASN A 35 38.90 10.14 -19.33
N GLY A 36 37.77 10.71 -19.73
CA GLY A 36 36.61 10.89 -18.86
C GLY A 36 36.06 9.55 -18.42
N ASN A 37 36.50 9.10 -17.27
CA ASN A 37 35.77 8.13 -16.49
C ASN A 37 34.53 8.88 -15.97
N ASP A 38 33.44 8.82 -16.74
CA ASP A 38 32.13 9.34 -16.34
C ASP A 38 31.58 8.47 -15.21
N SER A 39 32.20 8.58 -14.05
CA SER A 39 31.56 8.19 -12.80
C SER A 39 30.43 9.18 -12.60
N ALA A 40 29.22 8.81 -13.02
CA ALA A 40 28.01 9.55 -12.76
C ALA A 40 27.99 9.88 -11.26
N LYS A 41 28.26 11.14 -10.93
CA LYS A 41 28.24 11.66 -9.56
C LYS A 41 26.81 11.39 -9.06
N ALA A 42 26.65 10.41 -8.17
CA ALA A 42 25.35 10.05 -7.63
C ALA A 42 24.69 11.33 -7.13
N GLU A 43 23.56 11.66 -7.71
CA GLU A 43 22.81 12.86 -7.35
C GLU A 43 22.44 12.74 -5.86
N LYS A 44 22.88 13.66 -5.02
CA LYS A 44 22.54 13.68 -3.61
C LYS A 44 21.08 14.08 -3.48
N LEU A 45 20.20 13.09 -3.34
CA LEU A 45 18.80 13.33 -3.03
C LEU A 45 18.66 13.58 -1.53
N ASN A 46 17.86 14.57 -1.16
CA ASN A 46 17.45 14.85 0.21
C ASN A 46 15.98 15.25 0.24
N GLY A 47 15.34 15.16 1.39
CA GLY A 47 13.95 15.53 1.58
C GLY A 47 13.18 14.51 2.40
N SER A 48 11.84 14.61 2.34
CA SER A 48 10.96 13.70 3.09
C SER A 48 9.89 13.12 2.16
N ILE A 49 9.63 11.82 2.34
CA ILE A 49 8.56 11.08 1.68
C ILE A 49 7.66 10.52 2.77
N THR A 50 6.35 10.76 2.65
CA THR A 50 5.35 10.17 3.52
C THR A 50 4.49 9.20 2.72
N ALA A 51 4.28 8.00 3.26
CA ALA A 51 3.42 6.97 2.69
C ALA A 51 2.42 6.48 3.74
N ALA A 52 1.19 6.19 3.34
CA ALA A 52 0.20 5.62 4.24
C ALA A 52 -0.71 4.64 3.50
N GLY A 53 -1.33 3.71 4.23
CA GLY A 53 -2.38 2.87 3.67
C GLY A 53 -2.34 1.40 4.05
N SER A 54 -2.33 0.51 3.06
CA SER A 54 -2.43 -0.94 3.27
C SER A 54 -1.41 -1.48 4.26
N SER A 55 -1.90 -2.11 5.33
CA SER A 55 -1.06 -2.83 6.29
C SER A 55 -0.54 -4.16 5.74
N ALA A 56 -1.19 -4.72 4.73
CA ALA A 56 -0.72 -5.92 4.05
C ALA A 56 0.49 -5.63 3.14
N LEU A 57 0.51 -4.44 2.54
CA LEU A 57 1.61 -4.00 1.68
C LEU A 57 2.79 -3.41 2.49
N LYS A 58 2.55 -3.00 3.74
CA LYS A 58 3.54 -2.30 4.57
C LYS A 58 4.90 -3.02 4.65
N PRO A 59 5.02 -4.33 4.92
CA PRO A 59 6.33 -4.98 4.99
C PRO A 59 7.17 -4.80 3.72
N LEU A 60 6.55 -4.94 2.54
CA LEU A 60 7.24 -4.73 1.26
C LEU A 60 7.69 -3.27 1.09
N VAL A 61 6.86 -2.32 1.53
CA VAL A 61 7.18 -0.88 1.41
C VAL A 61 8.28 -0.49 2.40
N ASP A 62 8.28 -1.06 3.60
CA ASP A 62 9.35 -0.87 4.60
C ASP A 62 10.70 -1.36 4.03
N ASP A 63 10.76 -2.59 3.51
CA ASP A 63 11.96 -3.15 2.90
C ASP A 63 12.45 -2.30 1.70
N ALA A 64 11.53 -1.82 0.87
CA ALA A 64 11.85 -0.94 -0.25
C ALA A 64 12.39 0.43 0.21
N ALA A 65 11.89 0.96 1.31
CA ALA A 65 12.37 2.21 1.89
C ALA A 65 13.79 2.04 2.48
N ASP A 66 14.05 0.92 3.14
CA ASP A 66 15.38 0.61 3.67
C ASP A 66 16.42 0.53 2.54
N LEU A 67 16.12 -0.20 1.46
CA LEU A 67 16.99 -0.28 0.29
C LEU A 67 17.16 1.09 -0.40
N PHE A 68 16.14 1.94 -0.41
CA PHE A 68 16.23 3.29 -0.93
C PHE A 68 17.15 4.16 -0.06
N ASN A 69 17.04 4.05 1.26
CA ASN A 69 17.85 4.80 2.21
C ASN A 69 19.33 4.37 2.21
N GLU A 70 19.65 3.10 1.90
CA GLU A 70 21.03 2.67 1.67
C GLU A 70 21.69 3.49 0.54
N LYS A 71 20.93 3.82 -0.49
CA LYS A 71 21.43 4.60 -1.63
C LYS A 71 21.32 6.11 -1.44
N TYR A 72 20.31 6.57 -0.72
CA TYR A 72 19.99 7.98 -0.49
C TYR A 72 19.75 8.26 1.00
N PRO A 73 20.81 8.25 1.83
CA PRO A 73 20.68 8.34 3.29
C PRO A 73 20.13 9.68 3.80
N ASP A 74 20.17 10.73 2.98
CA ASP A 74 19.66 12.06 3.33
C ASP A 74 18.15 12.22 3.06
N VAL A 75 17.46 11.14 2.62
CA VAL A 75 16.00 11.13 2.42
C VAL A 75 15.32 10.49 3.63
N ASN A 76 14.39 11.22 4.25
CA ASN A 76 13.57 10.70 5.34
C ASN A 76 12.28 10.08 4.79
N ILE A 77 12.04 8.78 5.08
CA ILE A 77 10.83 8.08 4.62
C ILE A 77 10.03 7.65 5.84
N THR A 78 8.75 8.05 5.89
CA THR A 78 7.80 7.64 6.93
C THR A 78 6.68 6.83 6.30
N ILE A 79 6.36 5.66 6.90
CA ILE A 79 5.36 4.73 6.36
C ILE A 79 4.38 4.35 7.46
N ASP A 80 3.11 4.74 7.28
CA ASP A 80 2.03 4.44 8.22
C ASP A 80 1.06 3.41 7.65
N ALA A 81 0.58 2.53 8.53
CA ALA A 81 -0.55 1.63 8.25
C ALA A 81 -1.87 2.33 8.62
N GLY A 82 -2.98 1.88 8.05
CA GLY A 82 -4.31 2.46 8.31
C GLY A 82 -5.38 1.94 7.34
N GLY A 83 -4.97 0.96 6.50
CA GLY A 83 -5.82 0.38 5.47
C GLY A 83 -5.82 1.18 4.16
N SER A 84 -6.15 0.46 3.08
CA SER A 84 -6.10 1.00 1.70
C SER A 84 -6.96 2.25 1.51
N GLY A 85 -8.16 2.28 2.10
CA GLY A 85 -9.06 3.42 1.99
C GLY A 85 -8.49 4.69 2.61
N GLU A 86 -7.82 4.58 3.76
CA GLU A 86 -7.18 5.72 4.40
C GLU A 86 -5.98 6.22 3.57
N GLY A 87 -5.14 5.32 3.07
CA GLY A 87 -4.03 5.69 2.19
C GLY A 87 -4.48 6.40 0.92
N LEU A 88 -5.54 5.88 0.28
CA LEU A 88 -6.14 6.49 -0.90
C LEU A 88 -6.72 7.87 -0.62
N LYS A 89 -7.42 8.02 0.51
CA LYS A 89 -7.96 9.32 0.96
C LYS A 89 -6.83 10.32 1.16
N GLN A 90 -5.83 9.98 1.97
CA GLN A 90 -4.72 10.86 2.31
C GLN A 90 -3.91 11.30 1.08
N VAL A 91 -3.59 10.39 0.16
CA VAL A 91 -2.88 10.77 -1.07
C VAL A 91 -3.75 11.64 -2.00
N SER A 92 -5.07 11.42 -2.04
CA SER A 92 -5.99 12.26 -2.83
C SER A 92 -6.09 13.68 -2.28
N GLU A 93 -5.99 13.84 -0.97
CA GLU A 93 -6.00 15.12 -0.25
C GLU A 93 -4.60 15.79 -0.23
N GLY A 94 -3.56 15.05 -0.61
CA GLY A 94 -2.18 15.54 -0.64
C GLY A 94 -1.53 15.62 0.73
N THR A 95 -2.06 14.93 1.74
CA THR A 95 -1.48 14.86 3.10
C THR A 95 -0.33 13.86 3.17
N VAL A 96 -0.28 12.88 2.25
CA VAL A 96 0.87 12.01 2.02
C VAL A 96 1.28 12.03 0.55
N ASN A 97 2.53 11.66 0.27
CA ASN A 97 3.07 11.59 -1.09
C ASN A 97 2.63 10.32 -1.81
N ILE A 98 2.50 9.22 -1.08
CA ILE A 98 2.24 7.88 -1.61
C ILE A 98 1.08 7.25 -0.82
N GLY A 99 0.07 6.75 -1.53
CA GLY A 99 -0.99 5.94 -0.97
C GLY A 99 -0.76 4.46 -1.28
N ASN A 100 -0.60 3.63 -0.25
CA ASN A 100 -0.47 2.19 -0.41
C ASN A 100 -1.86 1.54 -0.42
N SER A 101 -2.16 0.73 -1.44
CA SER A 101 -3.50 0.15 -1.58
C SER A 101 -3.47 -1.25 -2.19
N ASP A 102 -4.35 -2.13 -1.70
CA ASP A 102 -4.61 -3.47 -2.24
C ASP A 102 -5.68 -3.44 -3.34
N VAL A 103 -6.33 -2.29 -3.54
CA VAL A 103 -7.41 -2.08 -4.51
C VAL A 103 -7.16 -0.82 -5.34
N GLU A 104 -7.79 -0.73 -6.50
CA GLU A 104 -7.69 0.46 -7.35
C GLU A 104 -8.36 1.68 -6.68
N ALA A 105 -7.86 2.88 -6.99
CA ALA A 105 -8.37 4.12 -6.42
C ALA A 105 -9.87 4.30 -6.64
N ALA A 106 -10.38 3.90 -7.82
CA ALA A 106 -11.80 3.99 -8.17
C ALA A 106 -12.73 3.08 -7.34
N GLU A 107 -12.19 2.08 -6.63
CA GLU A 107 -12.99 1.24 -5.74
C GLU A 107 -13.29 1.90 -4.38
N LYS A 108 -12.58 2.97 -4.03
CA LYS A 108 -12.67 3.64 -2.72
C LYS A 108 -12.90 5.16 -2.81
N LEU A 109 -12.60 5.78 -3.94
CA LEU A 109 -12.72 7.22 -4.15
C LEU A 109 -13.73 7.53 -5.25
N ASP A 110 -14.28 8.73 -5.21
CA ASP A 110 -15.04 9.25 -6.33
C ASP A 110 -14.18 9.39 -7.60
N ALA A 111 -14.84 9.40 -8.76
CA ALA A 111 -14.17 9.39 -10.06
C ALA A 111 -13.20 10.57 -10.25
N THR A 112 -13.53 11.74 -9.69
CA THR A 112 -12.68 12.95 -9.81
C THR A 112 -11.38 12.79 -9.04
N LYS A 113 -11.46 12.32 -7.78
CA LYS A 113 -10.29 12.07 -6.94
C LYS A 113 -9.45 10.91 -7.50
N ALA A 114 -10.08 9.81 -7.90
CA ALA A 114 -9.38 8.65 -8.45
C ALA A 114 -8.61 9.01 -9.73
N SER A 115 -9.22 9.78 -10.65
CA SER A 115 -8.57 10.18 -11.92
C SER A 115 -7.39 11.15 -11.73
N ALA A 116 -7.28 11.81 -10.59
CA ALA A 116 -6.16 12.71 -10.27
C ALA A 116 -4.91 11.94 -9.78
N LEU A 117 -5.05 10.65 -9.48
CA LEU A 117 -3.97 9.80 -9.00
C LEU A 117 -3.30 9.05 -10.16
N VAL A 118 -2.07 8.61 -9.93
CA VAL A 118 -1.33 7.69 -10.82
C VAL A 118 -1.19 6.36 -10.09
N ASP A 119 -1.71 5.30 -10.68
CA ASP A 119 -1.61 3.95 -10.12
C ASP A 119 -0.32 3.26 -10.61
N HIS A 120 0.47 2.75 -9.66
CA HIS A 120 1.66 1.97 -9.91
C HIS A 120 1.48 0.57 -9.32
N LYS A 121 1.24 -0.42 -10.18
CA LYS A 121 1.13 -1.83 -9.77
C LYS A 121 2.52 -2.37 -9.46
N VAL A 122 2.78 -2.65 -8.19
CA VAL A 122 4.12 -3.04 -7.68
C VAL A 122 4.22 -4.53 -7.36
N CYS A 123 3.10 -5.18 -7.02
CA CYS A 123 3.07 -6.61 -6.70
C CYS A 123 1.66 -7.18 -6.85
N VAL A 124 1.57 -8.51 -6.72
CA VAL A 124 0.32 -9.25 -6.57
C VAL A 124 0.20 -9.68 -5.11
N VAL A 125 -0.95 -9.40 -4.49
CA VAL A 125 -1.25 -9.80 -3.11
C VAL A 125 -2.13 -11.03 -3.12
N THR A 126 -1.76 -12.06 -2.36
CA THR A 126 -2.61 -13.24 -2.13
C THR A 126 -3.33 -13.08 -0.81
N MET A 127 -4.66 -13.22 -0.83
CA MET A 127 -5.50 -13.20 0.37
C MET A 127 -5.87 -14.63 0.74
N ALA A 128 -5.68 -15.00 2.01
CA ALA A 128 -6.04 -16.32 2.53
C ALA A 128 -6.73 -16.18 3.88
N PRO A 129 -7.84 -16.91 4.12
CA PRO A 129 -8.37 -17.08 5.46
C PRO A 129 -7.39 -17.91 6.29
N ILE A 130 -7.26 -17.57 7.55
CA ILE A 130 -6.42 -18.32 8.50
C ILE A 130 -7.27 -18.76 9.68
N VAL A 131 -6.90 -19.86 10.30
CA VAL A 131 -7.51 -20.38 11.52
C VAL A 131 -6.41 -20.74 12.52
N ASN A 132 -6.76 -20.84 13.79
CA ASN A 132 -5.82 -21.34 14.78
C ASN A 132 -5.55 -22.86 14.59
N LYS A 133 -4.50 -23.34 15.24
CA LYS A 133 -4.07 -24.73 15.10
C LYS A 133 -5.10 -25.75 15.60
N ASP A 134 -5.94 -25.39 16.57
CA ASP A 134 -6.90 -26.31 17.21
C ASP A 134 -8.05 -26.62 16.26
N VAL A 135 -8.47 -25.66 15.42
CA VAL A 135 -9.44 -25.88 14.35
C VAL A 135 -8.94 -26.94 13.35
N THR A 136 -7.67 -26.84 12.93
CA THR A 136 -7.10 -27.83 12.01
C THR A 136 -6.87 -29.20 12.69
N ALA A 137 -6.52 -29.21 13.97
CA ALA A 137 -6.36 -30.43 14.76
C ALA A 137 -7.71 -31.15 14.99
N SER A 138 -8.82 -30.41 15.08
CA SER A 138 -10.17 -30.95 15.26
C SER A 138 -10.75 -31.59 13.98
N GLY A 139 -10.08 -31.48 12.83
CA GLY A 139 -10.48 -32.16 11.58
C GLY A 139 -10.80 -31.23 10.41
N VAL A 140 -10.92 -29.92 10.61
CA VAL A 140 -11.17 -28.94 9.54
C VAL A 140 -9.87 -28.68 8.77
N LYS A 141 -9.69 -29.40 7.66
CA LYS A 141 -8.49 -29.27 6.80
C LYS A 141 -8.74 -28.46 5.54
N ASN A 142 -9.97 -28.44 5.07
CA ASN A 142 -10.39 -27.74 3.86
C ASN A 142 -11.79 -27.17 4.05
N LEU A 143 -12.04 -26.03 3.45
CA LEU A 143 -13.37 -25.42 3.34
C LEU A 143 -13.67 -25.17 1.87
N THR A 144 -14.88 -25.49 1.45
CA THR A 144 -15.38 -25.04 0.15
C THR A 144 -15.65 -23.53 0.18
N LYS A 145 -15.68 -22.89 -0.98
CA LYS A 145 -16.04 -21.47 -1.08
C LYS A 145 -17.41 -21.17 -0.48
N ALA A 146 -18.38 -22.07 -0.68
CA ALA A 146 -19.72 -21.96 -0.09
C ALA A 146 -19.68 -21.99 1.44
N GLN A 147 -18.97 -22.95 2.03
CA GLN A 147 -18.78 -23.03 3.49
C GLN A 147 -18.08 -21.78 4.03
N LEU A 148 -17.06 -21.28 3.34
CA LEU A 148 -16.37 -20.04 3.72
C LEU A 148 -17.33 -18.86 3.70
N THR A 149 -18.13 -18.73 2.65
CA THR A 149 -19.16 -17.68 2.55
C THR A 149 -20.17 -17.81 3.69
N ASP A 150 -20.66 -19.00 3.98
CA ASP A 150 -21.66 -19.24 5.03
C ASP A 150 -21.09 -18.97 6.45
N ILE A 151 -19.81 -19.25 6.68
CA ILE A 151 -19.10 -18.86 7.91
C ILE A 151 -19.03 -17.34 8.04
N PHE A 152 -18.52 -16.67 7.01
CA PHE A 152 -18.33 -15.21 7.09
C PHE A 152 -19.64 -14.41 7.08
N THR A 153 -20.70 -14.95 6.52
CA THR A 153 -22.05 -14.35 6.59
C THR A 153 -22.82 -14.72 7.87
N GLY A 154 -22.25 -15.58 8.72
CA GLY A 154 -22.84 -15.99 10.01
C GLY A 154 -23.94 -17.00 9.91
N LYS A 155 -24.08 -17.73 8.80
CA LYS A 155 -25.01 -18.86 8.67
C LYS A 155 -24.45 -20.10 9.35
N ILE A 156 -23.16 -20.38 9.20
CA ILE A 156 -22.43 -21.39 9.94
C ILE A 156 -21.73 -20.70 11.10
N THR A 157 -22.00 -21.12 12.32
CA THR A 157 -21.51 -20.49 13.54
C THR A 157 -20.77 -21.42 14.47
N ASN A 158 -20.69 -22.71 14.11
CA ASN A 158 -20.02 -23.73 14.90
C ASN A 158 -19.15 -24.60 13.99
N TRP A 159 -17.93 -24.90 14.42
CA TRP A 159 -16.98 -25.70 13.63
C TRP A 159 -17.48 -27.13 13.34
N LYS A 160 -18.36 -27.71 14.18
CA LYS A 160 -18.94 -29.03 13.92
C LYS A 160 -19.75 -29.10 12.63
N GLU A 161 -20.31 -27.98 12.16
CA GLU A 161 -21.08 -27.90 10.91
C GLU A 161 -20.22 -28.10 9.67
N VAL A 162 -18.90 -27.97 9.83
CA VAL A 162 -17.91 -28.19 8.77
C VAL A 162 -16.89 -29.30 9.09
N GLY A 163 -17.24 -30.19 10.06
CA GLY A 163 -16.45 -31.37 10.40
C GLY A 163 -15.39 -31.15 11.48
N GLY A 164 -15.44 -30.07 12.22
CA GLY A 164 -14.59 -29.77 13.36
C GLY A 164 -15.20 -30.14 14.72
N ALA A 165 -14.61 -29.63 15.79
CA ALA A 165 -15.11 -29.77 17.16
C ALA A 165 -16.43 -29.01 17.36
N ASP A 166 -17.17 -29.35 18.42
CA ASP A 166 -18.37 -28.60 18.85
C ASP A 166 -17.96 -27.32 19.58
N GLU A 167 -17.47 -26.35 18.80
CA GLU A 167 -16.97 -25.06 19.26
C GLU A 167 -17.50 -23.94 18.40
N ALA A 168 -17.82 -22.80 19.03
CA ALA A 168 -18.31 -21.62 18.33
C ALA A 168 -17.21 -21.00 17.44
N ILE A 169 -17.59 -20.54 16.26
CA ILE A 169 -16.69 -19.81 15.37
C ILE A 169 -16.62 -18.34 15.82
N VAL A 170 -15.41 -17.85 16.09
CA VAL A 170 -15.14 -16.44 16.32
C VAL A 170 -14.52 -15.88 15.04
N LEU A 171 -15.23 -14.97 14.40
CA LEU A 171 -14.74 -14.30 13.19
C LEU A 171 -13.90 -13.08 13.57
N ILE A 172 -12.74 -12.97 12.96
CA ILE A 172 -11.93 -11.75 12.98
C ILE A 172 -11.93 -11.16 11.58
N THR A 173 -12.48 -9.97 11.45
CA THR A 173 -12.64 -9.26 10.19
C THR A 173 -11.85 -7.95 10.17
N ARG A 174 -11.91 -7.26 9.06
CA ARG A 174 -11.26 -5.97 8.85
C ARG A 174 -12.31 -4.88 8.73
N PRO A 175 -11.98 -3.60 9.05
CA PRO A 175 -12.89 -2.49 8.86
C PRO A 175 -13.21 -2.25 7.37
N GLU A 176 -14.23 -1.48 7.09
CA GLU A 176 -14.68 -1.22 5.73
C GLU A 176 -13.66 -0.45 4.89
N SER A 177 -12.78 0.32 5.53
CA SER A 177 -11.64 0.99 4.89
C SER A 177 -10.59 0.01 4.35
N SER A 178 -10.55 -1.24 4.85
CA SER A 178 -9.56 -2.24 4.46
C SER A 178 -9.68 -2.65 2.99
N GLY A 179 -8.56 -2.59 2.27
CA GLY A 179 -8.44 -3.15 0.92
C GLY A 179 -8.43 -4.68 0.94
N THR A 180 -7.82 -5.29 1.95
CA THR A 180 -7.85 -6.74 2.18
C THR A 180 -9.29 -7.26 2.31
N ARG A 181 -10.14 -6.58 3.10
CA ARG A 181 -11.56 -6.92 3.21
C ARG A 181 -12.29 -6.77 1.87
N ALA A 182 -12.06 -5.68 1.16
CA ALA A 182 -12.69 -5.45 -0.14
C ALA A 182 -12.33 -6.54 -1.15
N THR A 183 -11.06 -6.91 -1.22
CA THR A 183 -10.56 -7.99 -2.08
C THR A 183 -11.13 -9.34 -1.67
N PHE A 184 -11.13 -9.67 -0.37
CA PHE A 184 -11.69 -10.90 0.16
C PHE A 184 -13.20 -11.01 -0.15
N LYS A 185 -13.96 -9.94 0.12
CA LYS A 185 -15.39 -9.87 -0.20
C LYS A 185 -15.65 -10.14 -1.68
N LYS A 186 -14.89 -9.51 -2.58
CA LYS A 186 -15.03 -9.61 -4.03
C LYS A 186 -14.76 -11.02 -4.54
N TYR A 187 -13.65 -11.65 -4.12
CA TYR A 187 -13.17 -12.89 -4.72
C TYR A 187 -13.51 -14.16 -3.92
N ALA A 188 -13.63 -14.05 -2.61
CA ALA A 188 -13.92 -15.21 -1.74
C ALA A 188 -15.40 -15.32 -1.37
N LEU A 189 -16.09 -14.20 -1.17
CA LEU A 189 -17.48 -14.17 -0.72
C LEU A 189 -18.49 -13.81 -1.82
N ASP A 190 -18.08 -13.69 -3.09
CA ASP A 190 -18.92 -13.28 -4.22
C ASP A 190 -19.72 -11.98 -3.95
N GLY A 191 -19.12 -11.05 -3.21
CA GLY A 191 -19.74 -9.78 -2.85
C GLY A 191 -20.66 -9.84 -1.61
N ALA A 192 -20.85 -10.99 -0.98
CA ALA A 192 -21.65 -11.11 0.23
C ALA A 192 -21.07 -10.27 1.39
N SER A 193 -21.96 -9.72 2.22
CA SER A 193 -21.56 -8.92 3.37
C SER A 193 -21.26 -9.82 4.57
N GLU A 194 -20.15 -9.55 5.24
CA GLU A 194 -19.74 -10.26 6.46
C GLU A 194 -20.67 -9.95 7.64
N ALA A 195 -20.79 -10.90 8.56
CA ALA A 195 -21.56 -10.79 9.78
C ALA A 195 -20.83 -9.94 10.84
N SER A 196 -20.71 -8.64 10.61
CA SER A 196 -19.93 -7.70 11.44
C SER A 196 -20.35 -7.65 12.90
N ASN A 197 -21.65 -7.89 13.21
CA ASN A 197 -22.16 -7.89 14.56
C ASN A 197 -21.71 -9.09 15.44
N LYS A 198 -21.04 -10.06 14.85
CA LYS A 198 -20.55 -11.28 15.52
C LYS A 198 -19.04 -11.44 15.43
N SER A 199 -18.33 -10.46 14.90
CA SER A 199 -16.90 -10.53 14.64
C SER A 199 -16.11 -9.57 15.53
N MET A 200 -14.88 -9.92 15.79
CA MET A 200 -13.84 -9.00 16.21
C MET A 200 -13.29 -8.29 14.98
N GLU A 201 -13.01 -6.99 15.10
CA GLU A 201 -12.53 -6.19 13.97
C GLU A 201 -11.16 -5.58 14.29
N THR A 202 -10.23 -5.65 13.33
CA THR A 202 -8.91 -5.00 13.41
C THR A 202 -8.44 -4.58 12.02
N ASP A 203 -7.81 -3.43 11.89
CA ASP A 203 -7.27 -2.91 10.63
C ASP A 203 -5.79 -3.24 10.41
N ASP A 204 -5.11 -3.79 11.40
CA ASP A 204 -3.71 -4.21 11.31
C ASP A 204 -3.58 -5.72 11.08
N SER A 205 -2.78 -6.12 10.07
CA SER A 205 -2.54 -7.53 9.71
C SER A 205 -1.76 -8.27 10.79
N GLY A 206 -0.82 -7.61 11.47
CA GLY A 206 -0.04 -8.19 12.56
C GLY A 206 -0.92 -8.48 13.78
N VAL A 207 -1.78 -7.54 14.14
CA VAL A 207 -2.77 -7.70 15.23
C VAL A 207 -3.76 -8.82 14.92
N LEU A 208 -4.22 -8.93 13.66
CA LEU A 208 -5.08 -10.04 13.23
C LEU A 208 -4.39 -11.40 13.46
N LEU A 209 -3.15 -11.55 13.03
CA LEU A 209 -2.36 -12.76 13.23
C LEU A 209 -2.19 -13.13 14.71
N GLN A 210 -2.04 -12.13 15.59
CA GLN A 210 -1.94 -12.36 17.03
C GLN A 210 -3.25 -12.83 17.66
N ASN A 211 -4.38 -12.35 17.17
CA ASN A 211 -5.70 -12.68 17.69
C ASN A 211 -6.20 -14.07 17.24
N VAL A 212 -5.64 -14.65 16.18
CA VAL A 212 -5.98 -16.00 15.67
C VAL A 212 -5.24 -17.13 16.41
N LYS A 213 -4.31 -16.82 17.29
CA LYS A 213 -3.50 -17.82 18.02
C LYS A 213 -4.31 -18.66 19.00
#